data_b8c58e1063f5efa5f7e0c1a418388633
#
_entry.id   b8c58e1063f5efa5f7e0c1a418388633
#
_cell.length_a   1.000
_cell.length_b   1.000
_cell.length_c   1.000
_cell.angle_alpha   90.00
_cell.angle_beta   90.00
_cell.angle_gamma   90.00
#
_symmetry.space_group_name_H-M   'P 1'
#
loop_
_entity.id
_entity.type
_entity.pdbx_description
1 polymer ?
#
loop_
_entity_poly.entity_id
_entity_poly.type
_entity_poly.pdbx_seq_one_letter_code
_entity_poly.pdbx_strand_id
1 'polypeptide(L)'
;GNLHDGHIGLMRQAREHADVVVASIFVNRLQFGPREDFDKYPRTFQADCDKLAAAGVNVLFAPTETDLYPEPQEYFVEPPGIQNVLDGEFRPGHFRGVATVVTKLFNCVQPDAAMFGKKDYQQLMVIRNMTRQMAMPIEILGGDTVRAEDGLALSSRNGYLSASERAEAPRLYRLLNEIRESVRSGQTDFCQLENRAIAALTAAGWKTDYVAVRQQSDLSVPIGVNAPLVVLAASRLGT
;
A
#
# COMPACT_ATOMS: atom_id res chain seq x y z
N GLY A 1 9.12 -0.40 10.00
CA GLY A 1 9.85 -1.62 10.43
C GLY A 1 8.99 -2.86 10.41
N ASN A 2 9.49 -3.93 11.02
CA ASN A 2 8.91 -5.26 10.96
C ASN A 2 8.82 -5.79 9.51
N LEU A 3 9.98 -5.80 8.86
CA LEU A 3 10.08 -6.21 7.45
C LEU A 3 9.72 -7.70 7.29
N HIS A 4 8.99 -7.99 6.23
CA HIS A 4 8.61 -9.34 5.80
C HIS A 4 9.00 -9.55 4.34
N ASP A 5 8.87 -10.77 3.82
CA ASP A 5 9.31 -11.13 2.48
C ASP A 5 8.68 -10.28 1.36
N GLY A 6 7.52 -9.67 1.61
CA GLY A 6 6.94 -8.67 0.72
C GLY A 6 7.83 -7.43 0.54
N HIS A 7 8.40 -6.92 1.63
CA HIS A 7 9.36 -5.82 1.56
C HIS A 7 10.68 -6.28 0.92
N ILE A 8 11.17 -7.47 1.27
CA ILE A 8 12.40 -8.02 0.71
C ILE A 8 12.24 -8.26 -0.80
N GLY A 9 11.06 -8.69 -1.25
CA GLY A 9 10.74 -8.79 -2.67
C GLY A 9 10.87 -7.45 -3.41
N LEU A 10 10.42 -6.34 -2.79
CA LEU A 10 10.62 -5.00 -3.37
C LEU A 10 12.09 -4.62 -3.45
N MET A 11 12.91 -4.95 -2.43
CA MET A 11 14.35 -4.67 -2.46
C MET A 11 15.06 -5.44 -3.58
N ARG A 12 14.68 -6.71 -3.80
CA ARG A 12 15.22 -7.51 -4.91
C ARG A 12 14.85 -6.93 -6.27
N GLN A 13 13.59 -6.55 -6.45
CA GLN A 13 13.14 -5.90 -7.68
C GLN A 13 13.86 -4.54 -7.88
N ALA A 14 14.06 -3.74 -6.83
CA ALA A 14 14.79 -2.49 -6.93
C ALA A 14 16.24 -2.69 -7.43
N ARG A 15 16.90 -3.78 -7.03
CA ARG A 15 18.25 -4.12 -7.52
C ARG A 15 18.32 -4.43 -9.01
N GLU A 16 17.22 -4.81 -9.63
CA GLU A 16 17.16 -5.03 -11.10
C GLU A 16 17.17 -3.71 -11.88
N HIS A 17 16.91 -2.57 -11.19
CA HIS A 17 16.79 -1.24 -11.79
C HIS A 17 17.90 -0.27 -11.36
N ALA A 18 18.74 -0.61 -10.38
CA ALA A 18 19.72 0.31 -9.83
C ALA A 18 20.97 -0.40 -9.27
N ASP A 19 22.12 0.25 -9.37
CA ASP A 19 23.39 -0.22 -8.80
C ASP A 19 23.43 -0.07 -7.27
N VAL A 20 22.77 0.98 -6.75
CA VAL A 20 22.68 1.26 -5.31
C VAL A 20 21.23 1.27 -4.87
N VAL A 21 20.90 0.40 -3.91
CA VAL A 21 19.57 0.34 -3.30
C VAL A 21 19.61 0.95 -1.91
N VAL A 22 18.79 1.98 -1.71
CA VAL A 22 18.53 2.61 -0.42
C VAL A 22 17.18 2.16 0.09
N ALA A 23 17.12 1.59 1.29
CA ALA A 23 15.87 1.32 1.99
C ALA A 23 15.62 2.39 3.05
N SER A 24 14.36 2.80 3.25
CA SER A 24 13.98 3.66 4.35
C SER A 24 13.12 2.92 5.37
N ILE A 25 13.41 3.11 6.67
CA ILE A 25 12.56 2.65 7.77
C ILE A 25 12.15 3.86 8.60
N PHE A 26 10.89 4.25 8.48
CA PHE A 26 10.28 5.34 9.23
C PHE A 26 8.81 5.06 9.48
N VAL A 27 8.35 5.21 10.73
CA VAL A 27 6.93 5.11 11.08
C VAL A 27 6.39 6.53 11.18
N ASN A 28 5.69 6.94 10.13
CA ASN A 28 5.24 8.33 9.94
C ASN A 28 3.95 8.63 10.71
N ARG A 29 4.02 9.38 11.79
CA ARG A 29 2.85 9.77 12.59
C ARG A 29 1.78 10.50 11.79
N LEU A 30 2.15 11.33 10.80
CA LEU A 30 1.20 12.14 10.02
C LEU A 30 0.19 11.34 9.19
N GLN A 31 0.48 10.08 8.90
CA GLN A 31 -0.41 9.21 8.11
C GLN A 31 -1.31 8.31 8.95
N PHE A 32 -1.18 8.35 10.28
CA PHE A 32 -2.02 7.57 11.19
C PHE A 32 -3.16 8.43 11.76
N GLY A 33 -4.36 7.90 11.66
CA GLY A 33 -5.52 8.49 12.32
C GLY A 33 -5.49 8.29 13.84
N PRO A 34 -6.29 9.05 14.59
CA PRO A 34 -6.29 9.02 16.07
C PRO A 34 -6.61 7.64 16.69
N ARG A 35 -7.23 6.75 15.93
CA ARG A 35 -7.63 5.40 16.39
C ARG A 35 -6.85 4.29 15.70
N GLU A 36 -5.80 4.61 14.95
CA GLU A 36 -4.95 3.63 14.30
C GLU A 36 -3.81 3.15 15.21
N ASP A 37 -3.13 2.10 14.79
CA ASP A 37 -2.16 1.32 15.57
C ASP A 37 -0.75 1.93 15.66
N PHE A 38 -0.59 3.26 15.58
CA PHE A 38 0.72 3.91 15.58
C PHE A 38 1.62 3.50 16.74
N ASP A 39 1.09 3.52 17.96
CA ASP A 39 1.87 3.20 19.18
C ASP A 39 2.16 1.69 19.29
N LYS A 40 1.30 0.85 18.71
CA LYS A 40 1.42 -0.61 18.69
C LYS A 40 2.14 -1.13 17.44
N TYR A 41 2.46 -0.24 16.48
CA TYR A 41 3.08 -0.66 15.23
C TYR A 41 4.44 -1.31 15.50
N PRO A 42 4.69 -2.54 14.99
CA PRO A 42 5.88 -3.29 15.31
C PRO A 42 7.16 -2.57 14.90
N ARG A 43 8.14 -2.54 15.81
CA ARG A 43 9.47 -1.96 15.57
C ARG A 43 10.53 -3.00 15.90
N THR A 44 11.16 -3.57 14.89
CA THR A 44 12.12 -4.68 14.98
C THR A 44 13.44 -4.30 14.30
N PHE A 45 14.02 -3.18 14.73
CA PHE A 45 15.10 -2.49 13.99
C PHE A 45 16.28 -3.40 13.64
N GLN A 46 16.83 -4.15 14.61
CA GLN A 46 17.99 -5.01 14.36
C GLN A 46 17.66 -6.15 13.37
N ALA A 47 16.52 -6.82 13.58
CA ALA A 47 16.07 -7.87 12.68
C ALA A 47 15.77 -7.34 11.27
N ASP A 48 15.32 -6.10 11.15
CA ASP A 48 15.11 -5.42 9.87
C ASP A 48 16.45 -5.13 9.18
N CYS A 49 17.46 -4.66 9.92
CA CYS A 49 18.82 -4.45 9.41
C CYS A 49 19.41 -5.76 8.86
N ASP A 50 19.29 -6.85 9.61
CA ASP A 50 19.80 -8.16 9.22
C ASP A 50 19.15 -8.66 7.91
N LYS A 51 17.83 -8.49 7.79
CA LYS A 51 17.09 -8.84 6.56
C LYS A 51 17.50 -7.99 5.36
N LEU A 52 17.69 -6.68 5.55
CA LEU A 52 18.12 -5.78 4.49
C LEU A 52 19.55 -6.09 4.03
N ALA A 53 20.45 -6.33 4.96
CA ALA A 53 21.82 -6.76 4.66
C ALA A 53 21.84 -8.08 3.86
N ALA A 54 21.05 -9.08 4.29
CA ALA A 54 20.92 -10.36 3.58
C ALA A 54 20.28 -10.19 2.18
N ALA A 55 19.44 -9.19 1.98
CA ALA A 55 18.87 -8.83 0.68
C ALA A 55 19.82 -8.00 -0.20
N GLY A 56 21.00 -7.66 0.29
CA GLY A 56 22.00 -6.87 -0.43
C GLY A 56 21.63 -5.40 -0.59
N VAL A 57 20.85 -4.83 0.32
CA VAL A 57 20.58 -3.38 0.38
C VAL A 57 21.86 -2.67 0.78
N ASN A 58 22.20 -1.61 0.04
CA ASN A 58 23.47 -0.90 0.21
C ASN A 58 23.42 0.11 1.35
N VAL A 59 22.30 0.82 1.50
CA VAL A 59 22.12 1.87 2.51
C VAL A 59 20.76 1.73 3.18
N LEU A 60 20.74 1.83 4.51
CA LEU A 60 19.53 2.00 5.30
C LEU A 60 19.40 3.45 5.78
N PHE A 61 18.37 4.16 5.33
CA PHE A 61 17.99 5.47 5.84
C PHE A 61 16.90 5.30 6.91
N ALA A 62 17.26 5.45 8.17
CA ALA A 62 16.37 5.22 9.32
C ALA A 62 16.34 6.45 10.25
N PRO A 63 15.76 7.57 9.78
CA PRO A 63 15.69 8.79 10.58
C PRO A 63 14.74 8.61 11.79
N THR A 64 15.02 9.36 12.85
CA THR A 64 14.08 9.53 13.97
C THR A 64 12.95 10.50 13.57
N GLU A 65 11.91 10.58 14.42
CA GLU A 65 10.82 11.54 14.19
C GLU A 65 11.35 12.99 14.21
N THR A 66 12.28 13.30 15.12
CA THR A 66 12.91 14.62 15.23
C THR A 66 13.86 14.95 14.08
N ASP A 67 14.44 13.95 13.40
CA ASP A 67 15.28 14.19 12.22
C ASP A 67 14.42 14.64 11.01
N LEU A 68 13.26 14.02 10.83
CA LEU A 68 12.35 14.40 9.73
C LEU A 68 11.40 15.55 10.09
N TYR A 69 11.01 15.68 11.36
CA TYR A 69 10.09 16.69 11.86
C TYR A 69 10.71 17.38 13.09
N PRO A 70 11.76 18.24 12.90
CA PRO A 70 12.42 18.94 14.00
C PRO A 70 11.53 19.99 14.67
N GLU A 71 10.46 20.38 13.99
CA GLU A 71 9.44 21.33 14.44
C GLU A 71 8.05 20.83 13.97
N PRO A 72 6.94 21.35 14.53
CA PRO A 72 5.60 21.01 14.05
C PRO A 72 5.45 21.23 12.55
N GLN A 73 4.94 20.19 11.82
CA GLN A 73 4.80 20.26 10.38
C GLN A 73 3.63 21.18 10.00
N GLU A 74 3.92 22.29 9.37
CA GLU A 74 2.94 23.27 8.90
C GLU A 74 2.73 23.23 7.38
N TYR A 75 3.75 22.87 6.62
CA TYR A 75 3.71 22.77 5.16
C TYR A 75 3.44 21.32 4.74
N PHE A 76 2.40 21.10 3.95
CA PHE A 76 1.98 19.75 3.55
C PHE A 76 1.89 19.64 2.03
N VAL A 77 2.08 18.41 1.54
CA VAL A 77 1.71 18.04 0.18
C VAL A 77 0.30 17.46 0.22
N GLU A 78 -0.63 18.15 -0.46
CA GLU A 78 -2.06 17.81 -0.47
C GLU A 78 -2.42 17.18 -1.82
N PRO A 79 -2.67 15.83 -1.90
CA PRO A 79 -3.09 15.20 -3.15
C PRO A 79 -4.60 15.40 -3.37
N PRO A 80 -5.02 16.26 -4.31
CA PRO A 80 -6.43 16.57 -4.50
C PRO A 80 -7.19 15.39 -5.11
N GLY A 81 -8.49 15.30 -4.79
CA GLY A 81 -9.41 14.32 -5.38
C GLY A 81 -9.16 12.88 -4.93
N ILE A 82 -8.06 12.28 -5.39
CA ILE A 82 -7.72 10.87 -5.13
C ILE A 82 -7.59 10.52 -3.63
N GLN A 83 -7.27 11.49 -2.79
CA GLN A 83 -7.19 11.29 -1.34
C GLN A 83 -8.55 11.16 -0.63
N ASN A 84 -9.66 11.43 -1.32
CA ASN A 84 -11.00 11.47 -0.73
C ASN A 84 -11.88 10.29 -1.15
N VAL A 85 -11.32 9.31 -1.84
CA VAL A 85 -12.03 8.10 -2.29
C VAL A 85 -11.33 6.85 -1.77
N LEU A 86 -12.01 5.71 -1.75
CA LEU A 86 -11.45 4.42 -1.32
C LEU A 86 -10.80 4.53 0.08
N ASP A 87 -9.51 4.14 0.22
CA ASP A 87 -8.82 4.25 1.51
C ASP A 87 -8.90 5.66 2.11
N GLY A 88 -8.86 6.70 1.28
CA GLY A 88 -8.90 8.08 1.75
C GLY A 88 -10.24 8.50 2.34
N GLU A 89 -11.36 7.92 1.90
CA GLU A 89 -12.68 8.13 2.49
C GLU A 89 -12.74 7.59 3.93
N PHE A 90 -12.13 6.44 4.16
CA PHE A 90 -12.10 5.77 5.48
C PHE A 90 -10.96 6.25 6.38
N ARG A 91 -9.95 6.91 5.81
CA ARG A 91 -8.75 7.40 6.50
C ARG A 91 -8.46 8.87 6.13
N PRO A 92 -9.30 9.83 6.57
CA PRO A 92 -9.09 11.24 6.27
C PRO A 92 -7.70 11.73 6.68
N GLY A 93 -7.00 12.44 5.78
CA GLY A 93 -5.64 12.95 6.00
C GLY A 93 -4.51 11.93 5.77
N HIS A 94 -4.80 10.64 5.60
CA HIS A 94 -3.80 9.62 5.39
C HIS A 94 -2.88 9.93 4.20
N PHE A 95 -3.42 10.19 3.03
CA PHE A 95 -2.63 10.46 1.83
C PHE A 95 -1.90 11.79 1.85
N ARG A 96 -2.41 12.79 2.55
CA ARG A 96 -1.67 14.02 2.87
C ARG A 96 -0.42 13.70 3.69
N GLY A 97 -0.55 12.85 4.71
CA GLY A 97 0.59 12.38 5.51
C GLY A 97 1.60 11.59 4.69
N VAL A 98 1.11 10.68 3.83
CA VAL A 98 1.95 9.88 2.91
C VAL A 98 2.70 10.78 1.91
N ALA A 99 2.00 11.66 1.21
CA ALA A 99 2.61 12.55 0.22
C ALA A 99 3.68 13.45 0.85
N THR A 100 3.40 13.99 2.03
CA THR A 100 4.34 14.83 2.77
C THR A 100 5.60 14.08 3.17
N VAL A 101 5.49 12.90 3.80
CA VAL A 101 6.67 12.14 4.22
C VAL A 101 7.48 11.63 3.04
N VAL A 102 6.82 11.16 1.96
CA VAL A 102 7.52 10.67 0.77
C VAL A 102 8.30 11.81 0.09
N THR A 103 7.72 13.01 0.02
CA THR A 103 8.43 14.20 -0.47
C THR A 103 9.68 14.48 0.36
N LYS A 104 9.60 14.42 1.70
CA LYS A 104 10.76 14.62 2.59
C LYS A 104 11.81 13.53 2.36
N LEU A 105 11.40 12.26 2.26
CA LEU A 105 12.32 11.16 1.97
C LEU A 105 13.03 11.33 0.61
N PHE A 106 12.30 11.75 -0.42
CA PHE A 106 12.88 12.02 -1.74
C PHE A 106 13.88 13.17 -1.69
N ASN A 107 13.59 14.23 -0.96
CA ASN A 107 14.52 15.35 -0.77
C ASN A 107 15.80 14.94 -0.02
N CYS A 108 15.70 14.01 0.94
CA CYS A 108 16.86 13.51 1.68
C CYS A 108 17.71 12.54 0.86
N VAL A 109 17.07 11.60 0.16
CA VAL A 109 17.75 10.50 -0.55
C VAL A 109 18.12 10.88 -1.98
N GLN A 110 17.30 11.68 -2.65
CA GLN A 110 17.45 12.10 -4.05
C GLN A 110 17.63 10.90 -5.01
N PRO A 111 16.72 9.94 -5.02
CA PRO A 111 16.84 8.76 -5.84
C PRO A 111 16.51 9.04 -7.31
N ASP A 112 17.11 8.30 -8.25
CA ASP A 112 16.72 8.30 -9.67
C ASP A 112 15.40 7.54 -9.87
N ALA A 113 15.17 6.47 -9.08
CA ALA A 113 13.94 5.68 -9.10
C ALA A 113 13.52 5.30 -7.68
N ALA A 114 12.20 5.14 -7.48
CA ALA A 114 11.67 4.69 -6.20
C ALA A 114 10.60 3.61 -6.42
N MET A 115 10.71 2.51 -5.67
CA MET A 115 9.82 1.34 -5.78
C MET A 115 8.79 1.31 -4.67
N PHE A 116 7.51 1.18 -5.06
CA PHE A 116 6.38 1.04 -4.15
C PHE A 116 5.55 -0.21 -4.48
N GLY A 117 5.01 -0.87 -3.46
CA GLY A 117 4.22 -2.07 -3.67
C GLY A 117 2.84 -1.79 -4.26
N LYS A 118 2.44 -2.58 -5.26
CA LYS A 118 1.07 -2.56 -5.83
C LYS A 118 0.00 -3.01 -4.85
N LYS A 119 0.37 -3.59 -3.70
CA LYS A 119 -0.56 -3.92 -2.62
C LYS A 119 -1.29 -2.66 -2.13
N ASP A 120 -0.56 -1.58 -1.92
CA ASP A 120 -1.09 -0.28 -1.52
C ASP A 120 -1.28 0.59 -2.79
N TYR A 121 -2.15 0.12 -3.71
CA TYR A 121 -2.26 0.64 -5.07
C TYR A 121 -2.61 2.13 -5.14
N GLN A 122 -3.55 2.59 -4.31
CA GLN A 122 -3.91 4.00 -4.25
C GLN A 122 -2.74 4.86 -3.78
N GLN A 123 -1.94 4.39 -2.82
CA GLN A 123 -0.71 5.06 -2.41
C GLN A 123 0.29 5.19 -3.57
N LEU A 124 0.50 4.10 -4.33
CA LEU A 124 1.34 4.13 -5.52
C LEU A 124 0.86 5.18 -6.54
N MET A 125 -0.45 5.29 -6.76
CA MET A 125 -1.05 6.28 -7.65
C MET A 125 -0.86 7.72 -7.15
N VAL A 126 -1.05 7.96 -5.85
CA VAL A 126 -0.80 9.26 -5.22
C VAL A 126 0.65 9.69 -5.45
N ILE A 127 1.61 8.80 -5.19
CA ILE A 127 3.03 9.10 -5.33
C ILE A 127 3.41 9.34 -6.79
N ARG A 128 2.92 8.53 -7.75
CA ARG A 128 3.13 8.75 -9.19
C ARG A 128 2.61 10.10 -9.66
N ASN A 129 1.39 10.45 -9.25
CA ASN A 129 0.81 11.73 -9.62
C ASN A 129 1.56 12.91 -8.99
N MET A 130 1.97 12.78 -7.74
CA MET A 130 2.75 13.78 -7.03
C MET A 130 4.09 14.04 -7.75
N THR A 131 4.90 13.01 -7.99
CA THR A 131 6.20 13.15 -8.65
C THR A 131 6.09 13.78 -10.02
N ARG A 132 5.12 13.31 -10.82
CA ARG A 132 4.87 13.85 -12.16
C ARG A 132 4.44 15.32 -12.13
N GLN A 133 3.48 15.68 -11.27
CA GLN A 133 2.91 17.03 -11.23
C GLN A 133 3.84 18.06 -10.57
N MET A 134 4.69 17.60 -9.65
CA MET A 134 5.70 18.45 -9.01
C MET A 134 7.04 18.44 -9.75
N ALA A 135 7.08 17.87 -10.97
CA ALA A 135 8.28 17.79 -11.82
C ALA A 135 9.50 17.20 -11.09
N MET A 136 9.29 16.23 -10.18
CA MET A 136 10.37 15.52 -9.52
C MET A 136 11.03 14.55 -10.52
N PRO A 137 12.35 14.58 -10.70
CA PRO A 137 13.06 13.71 -11.66
C PRO A 137 13.24 12.29 -11.09
N ILE A 138 12.17 11.65 -10.66
CA ILE A 138 12.18 10.34 -10.01
C ILE A 138 11.22 9.41 -10.74
N GLU A 139 11.72 8.27 -11.22
CA GLU A 139 10.88 7.23 -11.80
C GLU A 139 10.16 6.43 -10.68
N ILE A 140 8.83 6.31 -10.74
CA ILE A 140 8.05 5.56 -9.76
C ILE A 140 7.67 4.18 -10.27
N LEU A 141 8.34 3.18 -9.76
CA LEU A 141 8.17 1.77 -10.10
C LEU A 141 7.14 1.09 -9.18
N GLY A 142 6.34 0.20 -9.75
CA GLY A 142 5.34 -0.57 -9.01
C GLY A 142 5.76 -2.02 -8.87
N GLY A 143 6.15 -2.46 -7.66
CA GLY A 143 6.48 -3.84 -7.39
C GLY A 143 5.25 -4.71 -7.15
N ASP A 144 5.29 -5.96 -7.62
CA ASP A 144 4.17 -6.89 -7.50
C ASP A 144 3.94 -7.32 -6.04
N THR A 145 2.68 -7.59 -5.71
CA THR A 145 2.28 -8.02 -4.37
C THR A 145 2.78 -9.44 -4.11
N VAL A 146 3.68 -9.59 -3.15
CA VAL A 146 4.14 -10.90 -2.69
C VAL A 146 3.07 -11.52 -1.80
N ARG A 147 2.75 -12.78 -2.06
CA ARG A 147 1.71 -13.54 -1.36
C ARG A 147 2.27 -14.85 -0.79
N ALA A 148 1.63 -15.34 0.27
CA ALA A 148 1.82 -16.71 0.72
C ALA A 148 1.24 -17.70 -0.32
N GLU A 149 1.56 -18.99 -0.22
CA GLU A 149 1.11 -20.04 -1.14
C GLU A 149 -0.42 -20.11 -1.28
N ASP A 150 -1.15 -19.77 -0.22
CA ASP A 150 -2.61 -19.73 -0.19
C ASP A 150 -3.22 -18.43 -0.76
N GLY A 151 -2.38 -17.49 -1.20
CA GLY A 151 -2.79 -16.24 -1.82
C GLY A 151 -2.89 -15.04 -0.88
N LEU A 152 -2.71 -15.21 0.44
CA LEU A 152 -2.70 -14.08 1.38
C LEU A 152 -1.54 -13.13 1.08
N ALA A 153 -1.84 -11.85 0.86
CA ALA A 153 -0.81 -10.83 0.71
C ALA A 153 0.02 -10.70 2.01
N LEU A 154 1.33 -10.64 1.89
CA LEU A 154 2.20 -10.47 3.05
C LEU A 154 2.04 -9.07 3.63
N SER A 155 1.94 -9.01 4.96
CA SER A 155 1.75 -7.79 5.73
C SER A 155 2.32 -7.94 7.13
N SER A 156 2.89 -6.86 7.69
CA SER A 156 3.32 -6.81 9.08
C SER A 156 2.18 -7.09 10.06
N ARG A 157 0.94 -6.80 9.66
CA ARG A 157 -0.27 -7.05 10.47
C ARG A 157 -0.77 -8.49 10.43
N ASN A 158 -0.26 -9.34 9.54
CA ASN A 158 -0.66 -10.76 9.52
C ASN A 158 -0.30 -11.50 10.82
N GLY A 159 0.69 -10.98 11.57
CA GLY A 159 1.04 -11.51 12.91
C GLY A 159 -0.03 -11.30 13.98
N TYR A 160 -1.03 -10.46 13.72
CA TYR A 160 -2.15 -10.24 14.68
C TYR A 160 -3.27 -11.28 14.52
N LEU A 161 -3.29 -12.01 13.40
CA LEU A 161 -4.33 -13.00 13.11
C LEU A 161 -4.21 -14.22 14.04
N SER A 162 -5.32 -14.65 14.64
CA SER A 162 -5.44 -15.98 15.23
C SER A 162 -5.30 -17.08 14.17
N ALA A 163 -5.15 -18.33 14.59
CA ALA A 163 -5.04 -19.45 13.65
C ALA A 163 -6.27 -19.59 12.74
N SER A 164 -7.48 -19.37 13.28
CA SER A 164 -8.72 -19.40 12.50
C SER A 164 -8.83 -18.24 11.53
N GLU A 165 -8.47 -17.03 11.94
CA GLU A 165 -8.45 -15.85 11.08
C GLU A 165 -7.39 -15.99 9.98
N ARG A 166 -6.21 -16.55 10.30
CA ARG A 166 -5.17 -16.79 9.30
C ARG A 166 -5.63 -17.79 8.23
N ALA A 167 -6.38 -18.82 8.60
CA ALA A 167 -6.96 -19.77 7.66
C ALA A 167 -8.04 -19.14 6.78
N GLU A 168 -8.78 -18.16 7.30
CA GLU A 168 -9.83 -17.43 6.59
C GLU A 168 -9.26 -16.32 5.69
N ALA A 169 -8.16 -15.68 6.06
CA ALA A 169 -7.60 -14.49 5.41
C ALA A 169 -7.42 -14.58 3.87
N PRO A 170 -7.10 -15.75 3.27
CA PRO A 170 -6.99 -15.90 1.81
C PRO A 170 -8.29 -15.68 1.03
N ARG A 171 -9.47 -15.70 1.70
CA ARG A 171 -10.79 -15.48 1.07
C ARG A 171 -10.83 -14.16 0.31
N LEU A 172 -10.27 -13.10 0.88
CA LEU A 172 -10.26 -11.79 0.21
C LEU A 172 -9.67 -11.90 -1.20
N TYR A 173 -8.48 -12.48 -1.33
CA TYR A 173 -7.84 -12.61 -2.63
C TYR A 173 -8.59 -13.52 -3.60
N ARG A 174 -9.22 -14.59 -3.10
CA ARG A 174 -10.10 -15.45 -3.94
C ARG A 174 -11.25 -14.65 -4.53
N LEU A 175 -11.94 -13.83 -3.72
CA LEU A 175 -13.07 -13.00 -4.18
C LEU A 175 -12.61 -11.93 -5.18
N LEU A 176 -11.43 -11.30 -4.98
CA LEU A 176 -10.87 -10.37 -5.97
C LEU A 176 -10.58 -11.06 -7.30
N ASN A 177 -10.08 -12.30 -7.28
CA ASN A 177 -9.88 -13.08 -8.50
C ASN A 177 -11.19 -13.49 -9.17
N GLU A 178 -12.24 -13.84 -8.40
CA GLU A 178 -13.56 -14.12 -8.95
C GLU A 178 -14.15 -12.92 -9.69
N ILE A 179 -14.00 -11.71 -9.11
CA ILE A 179 -14.39 -10.45 -9.79
C ILE A 179 -13.58 -10.28 -11.08
N ARG A 180 -12.26 -10.46 -11.01
CA ARG A 180 -11.37 -10.34 -12.20
C ARG A 180 -11.82 -11.26 -13.32
N GLU A 181 -12.08 -12.53 -13.04
CA GLU A 181 -12.51 -13.50 -14.04
C GLU A 181 -13.91 -13.19 -14.58
N SER A 182 -14.83 -12.71 -13.73
CA SER A 182 -16.16 -12.26 -14.16
C SER A 182 -16.07 -11.07 -15.14
N VAL A 183 -15.21 -10.10 -14.84
CA VAL A 183 -14.96 -8.95 -15.73
C VAL A 183 -14.31 -9.41 -17.04
N ARG A 184 -13.34 -10.32 -16.99
CA ARG A 184 -12.71 -10.89 -18.20
C ARG A 184 -13.68 -11.68 -19.06
N SER A 185 -14.68 -12.30 -18.47
CA SER A 185 -15.75 -12.99 -19.20
C SER A 185 -16.84 -12.07 -19.76
N GLY A 186 -16.68 -10.74 -19.59
CA GLY A 186 -17.55 -9.72 -20.16
C GLY A 186 -18.64 -9.18 -19.24
N GLN A 187 -18.62 -9.53 -17.94
CA GLN A 187 -19.58 -8.95 -17.00
C GLN A 187 -19.21 -7.49 -16.70
N THR A 188 -20.19 -6.59 -16.84
CA THR A 188 -20.01 -5.12 -16.69
C THR A 188 -20.86 -4.53 -15.56
N ASP A 189 -21.67 -5.32 -14.88
CA ASP A 189 -22.33 -4.88 -13.65
C ASP A 189 -21.35 -4.98 -12.48
N PHE A 190 -20.43 -4.00 -12.43
CA PHE A 190 -19.39 -3.93 -11.40
C PHE A 190 -20.00 -3.80 -10.00
N CYS A 191 -21.09 -3.04 -9.85
CA CYS A 191 -21.78 -2.86 -8.57
C CYS A 191 -22.28 -4.19 -8.02
N GLN A 192 -22.88 -5.04 -8.86
CA GLN A 192 -23.31 -6.37 -8.45
C GLN A 192 -22.13 -7.25 -8.00
N LEU A 193 -21.01 -7.21 -8.72
CA LEU A 193 -19.81 -7.97 -8.36
C LEU A 193 -19.23 -7.51 -7.02
N GLU A 194 -19.08 -6.20 -6.83
CA GLU A 194 -18.60 -5.57 -5.60
C GLU A 194 -19.49 -5.95 -4.40
N ASN A 195 -20.80 -5.78 -4.53
CA ASN A 195 -21.76 -6.07 -3.46
C ASN A 195 -21.79 -7.57 -3.10
N ARG A 196 -21.67 -8.47 -4.07
CA ARG A 196 -21.57 -9.91 -3.81
C ARG A 196 -20.34 -10.27 -2.99
N ALA A 197 -19.20 -9.68 -3.33
CA ALA A 197 -17.95 -9.89 -2.58
C ALA A 197 -18.03 -9.32 -1.16
N ILE A 198 -18.60 -8.13 -0.98
CA ILE A 198 -18.81 -7.51 0.35
C ILE A 198 -19.73 -8.39 1.19
N ALA A 199 -20.83 -8.89 0.63
CA ALA A 199 -21.77 -9.78 1.34
C ALA A 199 -21.07 -11.08 1.78
N ALA A 200 -20.25 -11.68 0.91
CA ALA A 200 -19.51 -12.91 1.22
C ALA A 200 -18.47 -12.70 2.33
N LEU A 201 -17.79 -11.55 2.35
CA LEU A 201 -16.84 -11.17 3.40
C LEU A 201 -17.59 -10.92 4.73
N THR A 202 -18.68 -10.17 4.68
CA THR A 202 -19.49 -9.86 5.87
C THR A 202 -20.05 -11.15 6.51
N ALA A 203 -20.55 -12.07 5.71
CA ALA A 203 -21.03 -13.36 6.19
C ALA A 203 -19.94 -14.22 6.85
N ALA A 204 -18.67 -14.00 6.47
CA ALA A 204 -17.50 -14.64 7.05
C ALA A 204 -16.86 -13.84 8.22
N GLY A 205 -17.54 -12.81 8.72
CA GLY A 205 -17.12 -12.03 9.89
C GLY A 205 -16.12 -10.91 9.62
N TRP A 206 -15.89 -10.55 8.35
CA TRP A 206 -15.04 -9.43 7.99
C TRP A 206 -15.75 -8.10 8.17
N LYS A 207 -14.96 -7.06 8.47
CA LYS A 207 -15.37 -5.65 8.45
C LYS A 207 -14.80 -5.01 7.20
N THR A 208 -15.59 -4.95 6.14
CA THR A 208 -15.17 -4.47 4.83
C THR A 208 -15.48 -3.00 4.67
N ASP A 209 -14.47 -2.19 4.41
CA ASP A 209 -14.62 -0.78 4.10
C ASP A 209 -15.10 -0.62 2.65
N TYR A 210 -14.45 -1.31 1.70
CA TYR A 210 -14.89 -1.39 0.31
C TYR A 210 -14.35 -2.63 -0.42
N VAL A 211 -15.04 -3.02 -1.50
CA VAL A 211 -14.51 -3.78 -2.63
C VAL A 211 -14.88 -2.98 -3.87
N ALA A 212 -13.93 -2.70 -4.76
CA ALA A 212 -14.13 -1.75 -5.84
C ALA A 212 -13.41 -2.15 -7.14
N VAL A 213 -14.11 -2.08 -8.27
CA VAL A 213 -13.53 -2.11 -9.62
C VAL A 213 -13.29 -0.68 -10.07
N ARG A 214 -12.08 -0.34 -10.45
CA ARG A 214 -11.69 1.04 -10.82
C ARG A 214 -10.83 1.04 -12.07
N GLN A 215 -10.81 2.18 -12.77
CA GLN A 215 -9.85 2.41 -13.84
C GLN A 215 -8.43 2.53 -13.25
N GLN A 216 -7.45 1.91 -13.91
CA GLN A 216 -6.05 1.99 -13.43
C GLN A 216 -5.45 3.38 -13.54
N SER A 217 -5.96 4.21 -14.45
CA SER A 217 -5.41 5.54 -14.74
C SER A 217 -5.62 6.56 -13.62
N ASP A 218 -6.79 6.53 -12.97
CA ASP A 218 -7.24 7.61 -12.08
C ASP A 218 -8.12 7.14 -10.91
N LEU A 219 -8.39 5.84 -10.80
CA LEU A 219 -9.28 5.21 -9.84
C LEU A 219 -10.76 5.64 -9.96
N SER A 220 -11.15 6.20 -11.08
CA SER A 220 -12.56 6.51 -11.36
C SER A 220 -13.38 5.22 -11.54
N VAL A 221 -14.69 5.35 -11.37
CA VAL A 221 -15.64 4.25 -11.64
C VAL A 221 -15.66 3.99 -13.15
N PRO A 222 -15.42 2.74 -13.59
CA PRO A 222 -15.40 2.44 -15.02
C PRO A 222 -16.80 2.45 -15.61
N ILE A 223 -16.91 2.96 -16.86
CA ILE A 223 -18.15 2.90 -17.65
C ILE A 223 -18.26 1.56 -18.39
N GLY A 224 -17.14 0.86 -18.59
CA GLY A 224 -17.04 -0.42 -19.30
C GLY A 224 -15.66 -1.03 -19.16
N VAL A 225 -15.36 -2.04 -19.97
CA VAL A 225 -14.11 -2.83 -19.92
C VAL A 225 -13.04 -2.36 -20.94
N ASN A 226 -13.25 -1.25 -21.61
CA ASN A 226 -12.36 -0.77 -22.68
C ASN A 226 -11.04 -0.15 -22.18
N ALA A 227 -10.97 0.18 -20.90
CA ALA A 227 -9.76 0.69 -20.24
C ALA A 227 -9.17 -0.36 -19.31
N PRO A 228 -7.87 -0.31 -19.00
CA PRO A 228 -7.28 -1.17 -17.97
C PRO A 228 -7.96 -0.95 -16.61
N LEU A 229 -8.41 -2.05 -16.01
CA LEU A 229 -9.11 -2.04 -14.72
C LEU A 229 -8.26 -2.65 -13.62
N VAL A 230 -8.56 -2.26 -12.40
CA VAL A 230 -8.00 -2.81 -11.15
C VAL A 230 -9.13 -3.15 -10.19
N VAL A 231 -8.99 -4.25 -9.46
CA VAL A 231 -9.90 -4.63 -8.38
C VAL A 231 -9.20 -4.39 -7.05
N LEU A 232 -9.77 -3.54 -6.23
CA LEU A 232 -9.23 -3.09 -4.95
C LEU A 232 -10.17 -3.43 -3.81
N ALA A 233 -9.62 -3.66 -2.63
CA ALA A 233 -10.42 -3.83 -1.43
C ALA A 233 -9.64 -3.40 -0.18
N ALA A 234 -10.37 -2.86 0.80
CA ALA A 234 -9.92 -2.73 2.17
C ALA A 234 -10.91 -3.44 3.09
N SER A 235 -10.37 -4.36 3.88
CA SER A 235 -11.19 -5.16 4.79
C SER A 235 -10.37 -5.63 5.98
N ARG A 236 -11.00 -5.68 7.15
CA ARG A 236 -10.39 -6.12 8.40
C ARG A 236 -10.99 -7.44 8.85
N LEU A 237 -10.14 -8.33 9.31
CA LEU A 237 -10.51 -9.61 9.91
C LEU A 237 -9.91 -9.66 11.32
N GLY A 238 -10.73 -9.97 12.31
CA GLY A 238 -10.34 -9.95 13.71
C GLY A 238 -10.41 -8.55 14.34
N THR A 239 -9.56 -8.32 15.35
CA THR A 239 -9.54 -7.11 16.19
C THR A 239 -8.46 -6.13 15.78
#